data_ab617a2619da1dc8be1c2d35d2223569
#
_entry.id   ab617a2619da1dc8be1c2d35d2223569
#
_cell.length_a   1.000
_cell.length_b   1.000
_cell.length_c   1.000
_cell.angle_alpha   90.00
_cell.angle_beta   90.00
_cell.angle_gamma   90.00
#
_symmetry.space_group_name_H-M   'P 1'
#
loop_
_entity.id
_entity.type
_entity.pdbx_description
1 polymer ?
#
loop_
_entity_poly.entity_id
_entity_poly.type
_entity_poly.pdbx_seq_one_letter_code
_entity_poly.pdbx_strand_id
1 'polypeptide(L)'
;GTYLKPSIPWQRLQEHNGIANPYQLPPGSSLRIPLQWLDRQPASARVIALQGDATARSATGRDAPVTPGMSLSSGARLKTSPEASLSLQFADGSRLLLLGDSELLLDRLTRFGRSGMADTRLRLQRGRIGNDVRRLNGPAANFIVDTPTASSAVRGTRFRVEAGEAHSQTEVLEGRVAVNAARQRGALLRPGFGAVVAAGQSAVSPVRLLPAPDLSRIAALSQTATPDLAWPAVEGAARYRIQVSARSAFDSLRVDAESDAPRYVLPALEAGQYFVRVRAIAASGLEGRDAVTELRIDDQPAPPYSIAPAATSVVRTPEVALSWTQAPGATAYEYEVTADAAGTIAQARVDGATAARLHEPLAPGDYHWRIRSVDAAGKAGPFGDRVAFTVRPLAEVTEIDGSAATSGSTRDVTFRWPAGQPGQRYRFQMSRTPDFSAPQVDEVVDDAQITLPRLRAGTWYLRAQTIDLDGFEGSFPAPQVIEIPCRWCRIGAGAGALLILLAL
;
A
#
# COMPACT_ATOMS: atom_id res chain seq x y z
N GLY A 1 37.55 20.97 -40.93
CA GLY A 1 36.55 21.97 -40.63
C GLY A 1 35.56 21.69 -39.50
N THR A 2 35.23 20.42 -39.21
CA THR A 2 34.09 20.08 -38.31
C THR A 2 34.36 20.25 -36.80
N TYR A 3 35.64 20.37 -36.42
CA TYR A 3 36.05 20.40 -35.00
C TYR A 3 36.64 21.75 -34.58
N LEU A 4 37.15 22.54 -35.55
CA LEU A 4 37.88 23.78 -35.29
C LEU A 4 36.94 25.01 -35.47
N LYS A 5 37.23 26.07 -34.72
CA LYS A 5 36.63 27.38 -34.95
C LYS A 5 36.83 27.79 -36.42
N PRO A 6 35.86 28.48 -37.05
CA PRO A 6 36.01 28.94 -38.43
C PRO A 6 37.25 29.81 -38.66
N SER A 7 37.73 30.50 -37.62
CA SER A 7 38.90 31.34 -37.66
C SER A 7 40.25 30.57 -37.61
N ILE A 8 40.24 29.25 -37.44
CA ILE A 8 41.41 28.41 -37.36
C ILE A 8 41.56 27.63 -38.68
N PRO A 9 42.47 28.09 -39.61
CA PRO A 9 42.69 27.39 -40.85
C PRO A 9 43.46 26.06 -40.60
N TRP A 10 43.27 25.09 -41.49
CA TRP A 10 43.88 23.75 -41.35
C TRP A 10 45.43 23.83 -41.42
N GLN A 11 46.01 24.80 -42.07
CA GLN A 11 47.43 25.06 -42.15
C GLN A 11 48.02 25.29 -40.75
N ARG A 12 47.33 26.03 -39.88
CA ARG A 12 47.75 26.24 -38.50
C ARG A 12 47.79 24.95 -37.67
N LEU A 13 46.88 24.00 -37.98
CA LEU A 13 46.86 22.67 -37.37
C LEU A 13 48.04 21.84 -37.88
N GLN A 14 48.37 21.93 -39.17
CA GLN A 14 49.52 21.31 -39.80
C GLN A 14 50.81 21.75 -39.14
N GLU A 15 51.04 23.06 -39.01
CA GLU A 15 52.22 23.67 -38.36
C GLU A 15 52.33 23.21 -36.91
N HIS A 16 51.22 23.25 -36.16
CA HIS A 16 51.19 22.84 -34.74
C HIS A 16 51.59 21.36 -34.53
N ASN A 17 51.33 20.52 -35.49
CA ASN A 17 51.67 19.08 -35.44
C ASN A 17 52.93 18.74 -36.18
N GLY A 18 53.67 19.72 -36.74
CA GLY A 18 54.92 19.48 -37.47
C GLY A 18 54.76 18.63 -38.74
N ILE A 19 53.62 18.73 -39.42
CA ILE A 19 53.28 17.91 -40.58
C ILE A 19 53.87 18.56 -41.84
N ALA A 20 54.89 17.92 -42.41
CA ALA A 20 55.54 18.45 -43.61
C ALA A 20 54.62 18.38 -44.85
N ASN A 21 53.92 17.25 -45.07
CA ASN A 21 53.00 17.07 -46.16
C ASN A 21 51.61 16.57 -45.66
N PRO A 22 50.55 17.36 -45.69
CA PRO A 22 49.22 16.99 -45.19
C PRO A 22 48.55 15.91 -46.05
N TYR A 23 49.01 15.69 -47.30
CA TYR A 23 48.48 14.67 -48.21
C TYR A 23 49.10 13.27 -47.98
N GLN A 24 50.14 13.20 -47.14
CA GLN A 24 50.89 11.96 -46.85
C GLN A 24 50.76 11.53 -45.37
N LEU A 25 49.64 11.85 -44.73
CA LEU A 25 49.35 11.40 -43.35
C LEU A 25 49.00 9.90 -43.37
N PRO A 26 49.72 9.05 -42.68
CA PRO A 26 49.37 7.64 -42.57
C PRO A 26 48.03 7.45 -41.93
N PRO A 27 47.22 6.47 -42.37
CA PRO A 27 45.99 6.08 -41.69
C PRO A 27 46.29 5.78 -40.22
N GLY A 28 45.43 6.31 -39.31
CA GLY A 28 45.61 6.16 -37.85
C GLY A 28 46.49 7.21 -37.20
N SER A 29 47.05 8.18 -37.94
CA SER A 29 47.81 9.31 -37.37
C SER A 29 46.97 10.10 -36.36
N SER A 30 47.55 10.42 -35.19
CA SER A 30 46.91 11.24 -34.15
C SER A 30 47.33 12.70 -34.32
N LEU A 31 46.33 13.60 -34.40
CA LEU A 31 46.55 15.04 -34.46
C LEU A 31 46.32 15.68 -33.09
N ARG A 32 47.23 16.50 -32.63
CA ARG A 32 47.05 17.33 -31.42
C ARG A 32 46.32 18.61 -31.78
N ILE A 33 45.16 18.85 -31.14
CA ILE A 33 44.33 20.05 -31.33
C ILE A 33 44.32 20.81 -30.00
N PRO A 34 44.83 22.05 -29.92
CA PRO A 34 44.66 22.89 -28.74
C PRO A 34 43.19 23.11 -28.42
N LEU A 35 42.78 22.94 -27.15
CA LEU A 35 41.39 23.08 -26.70
C LEU A 35 40.77 24.44 -27.08
N GLN A 36 41.56 25.49 -27.08
CA GLN A 36 41.13 26.85 -27.46
C GLN A 36 40.77 26.99 -28.94
N TRP A 37 41.20 26.05 -29.80
CA TRP A 37 40.87 26.02 -31.23
C TRP A 37 39.60 25.25 -31.56
N LEU A 38 39.07 24.48 -30.61
CA LEU A 38 37.85 23.75 -30.80
C LEU A 38 36.63 24.70 -30.92
N ASP A 39 35.76 24.38 -31.81
CA ASP A 39 34.49 25.09 -31.98
C ASP A 39 33.57 24.78 -30.77
N ARG A 40 33.27 25.83 -30.00
CA ARG A 40 32.42 25.75 -28.80
C ARG A 40 31.03 26.22 -29.16
N GLN A 41 30.06 25.34 -29.05
CA GLN A 41 28.66 25.61 -29.33
C GLN A 41 27.85 25.50 -28.05
N PRO A 42 26.82 26.37 -27.86
CA PRO A 42 25.86 26.19 -26.79
C PRO A 42 25.22 24.80 -26.88
N ALA A 43 25.03 24.17 -25.74
CA ALA A 43 24.29 22.93 -25.61
C ALA A 43 23.05 23.17 -24.74
N SER A 44 22.11 22.26 -24.82
CA SER A 44 20.91 22.26 -23.96
C SER A 44 20.79 20.94 -23.21
N ALA A 45 20.10 20.97 -22.07
CA ALA A 45 19.58 19.81 -21.39
C ALA A 45 18.12 19.62 -21.81
N ARG A 46 17.72 18.36 -22.08
CA ARG A 46 16.35 18.02 -22.43
C ARG A 46 15.67 17.39 -21.24
N VAL A 47 14.45 17.84 -20.92
CA VAL A 47 13.57 17.19 -19.94
C VAL A 47 13.08 15.87 -20.53
N ILE A 48 13.41 14.75 -19.90
CA ILE A 48 13.01 13.40 -20.37
C ILE A 48 11.86 12.82 -19.58
N ALA A 49 11.69 13.24 -18.31
CA ALA A 49 10.58 12.84 -17.47
C ALA A 49 10.30 13.91 -16.39
N LEU A 50 9.06 14.03 -15.98
CA LEU A 50 8.61 14.85 -14.87
C LEU A 50 7.49 14.11 -14.14
N GLN A 51 7.55 14.09 -12.83
CA GLN A 51 6.47 13.70 -11.93
C GLN A 51 6.27 14.84 -10.94
N GLY A 52 5.02 15.22 -10.67
CA GLY A 52 4.72 16.40 -9.86
C GLY A 52 5.03 17.72 -10.60
N ASP A 53 5.22 18.80 -9.84
CA ASP A 53 5.38 20.14 -10.38
C ASP A 53 6.83 20.64 -10.33
N ALA A 54 7.27 21.27 -11.41
CA ALA A 54 8.56 21.95 -11.47
C ALA A 54 8.46 23.24 -12.28
N THR A 55 9.27 24.22 -11.93
CA THR A 55 9.37 25.50 -12.65
C THR A 55 10.80 25.71 -13.17
N ALA A 56 10.91 26.31 -14.35
CA ALA A 56 12.16 26.72 -14.93
C ALA A 56 12.15 28.24 -15.13
N ARG A 57 13.16 28.92 -14.56
CA ARG A 57 13.44 30.33 -14.87
C ARG A 57 14.54 30.39 -15.89
N SER A 58 14.25 30.99 -17.04
CA SER A 58 15.27 31.22 -18.09
C SER A 58 16.33 32.24 -17.67
N ALA A 59 17.48 32.27 -18.37
CA ALA A 59 18.50 33.28 -18.17
C ALA A 59 17.99 34.74 -18.35
N THR A 60 16.89 34.93 -19.12
CA THR A 60 16.22 36.21 -19.31
C THR A 60 15.20 36.53 -18.21
N GLY A 61 15.09 35.73 -17.18
CA GLY A 61 14.22 35.94 -16.01
C GLY A 61 12.77 35.53 -16.18
N ARG A 62 12.38 34.84 -17.29
CA ARG A 62 11.03 34.32 -17.50
C ARG A 62 10.85 33.00 -16.81
N ASP A 63 9.81 32.90 -15.98
CA ASP A 63 9.38 31.67 -15.34
C ASP A 63 8.40 30.93 -16.25
N ALA A 64 8.55 29.60 -16.32
CA ALA A 64 7.62 28.72 -17.05
C ALA A 64 7.51 27.37 -16.32
N PRO A 65 6.32 26.71 -16.36
CA PRO A 65 6.20 25.33 -15.91
C PRO A 65 7.08 24.43 -16.79
N VAL A 66 7.70 23.44 -16.15
CA VAL A 66 8.51 22.44 -16.87
C VAL A 66 7.58 21.39 -17.46
N THR A 67 7.88 20.99 -18.69
CA THR A 67 7.16 19.91 -19.37
C THR A 67 8.14 18.91 -20.01
N PRO A 68 7.77 17.63 -20.10
CA PRO A 68 8.57 16.65 -20.84
C PRO A 68 8.84 17.09 -22.27
N GLY A 69 10.08 16.88 -22.74
CA GLY A 69 10.53 17.35 -24.07
C GLY A 69 11.10 18.77 -24.10
N MET A 70 10.88 19.59 -23.06
CA MET A 70 11.40 20.96 -22.97
C MET A 70 12.93 20.97 -23.04
N SER A 71 13.48 21.94 -23.80
CA SER A 71 14.94 22.18 -23.88
C SER A 71 15.33 23.36 -22.99
N LEU A 72 16.33 23.13 -22.14
CA LEU A 72 16.82 24.09 -21.17
C LEU A 72 18.26 24.48 -21.51
N SER A 73 18.54 25.77 -21.59
CA SER A 73 19.86 26.30 -21.93
C SER A 73 20.67 26.69 -20.68
N SER A 74 21.96 26.99 -20.87
CA SER A 74 22.80 27.58 -19.82
C SER A 74 22.11 28.81 -19.22
N GLY A 75 22.25 28.97 -17.89
CA GLY A 75 21.63 30.02 -17.09
C GLY A 75 20.20 29.70 -16.62
N ALA A 76 19.58 28.59 -17.07
CA ALA A 76 18.26 28.19 -16.59
C ALA A 76 18.35 27.68 -15.14
N ARG A 77 17.41 28.15 -14.30
CA ARG A 77 17.25 27.75 -12.90
C ARG A 77 15.99 26.91 -12.76
N LEU A 78 16.10 25.74 -12.16
CA LEU A 78 15.03 24.77 -11.94
C LEU A 78 14.69 24.73 -10.46
N LYS A 79 13.38 24.65 -10.18
CA LYS A 79 12.85 24.38 -8.84
C LYS A 79 11.81 23.29 -8.93
N THR A 80 11.89 22.31 -8.02
CA THR A 80 10.93 21.21 -7.88
C THR A 80 10.09 21.38 -6.63
N SER A 81 8.80 21.01 -6.70
CA SER A 81 7.92 20.88 -5.52
C SER A 81 8.37 19.68 -4.65
N PRO A 82 7.88 19.56 -3.39
CA PRO A 82 8.34 18.52 -2.45
C PRO A 82 8.26 17.09 -2.99
N GLU A 83 7.18 16.75 -3.68
CA GLU A 83 6.93 15.39 -4.19
C GLU A 83 7.33 15.21 -5.67
N ALA A 84 8.01 16.20 -6.24
CA ALA A 84 8.38 16.15 -7.64
C ALA A 84 9.68 15.40 -7.89
N SER A 85 9.77 14.81 -9.08
CA SER A 85 11.02 14.34 -9.65
C SER A 85 11.14 14.75 -11.11
N LEU A 86 12.31 15.27 -11.47
CA LEU A 86 12.58 15.80 -12.81
C LEU A 86 13.86 15.16 -13.37
N SER A 87 13.77 14.53 -14.52
CA SER A 87 14.93 13.95 -15.20
C SER A 87 15.37 14.77 -16.41
N LEU A 88 16.66 15.01 -16.47
CA LEU A 88 17.32 15.73 -17.56
C LEU A 88 18.27 14.79 -18.32
N GLN A 89 18.39 15.00 -19.61
CA GLN A 89 19.42 14.42 -20.47
C GLN A 89 20.27 15.52 -21.09
N PHE A 90 21.58 15.40 -20.94
CA PHE A 90 22.57 16.34 -21.49
C PHE A 90 23.02 15.93 -22.90
N ALA A 91 23.76 16.84 -23.57
CA ALA A 91 24.20 16.65 -24.97
C ALA A 91 25.15 15.46 -25.17
N ASP A 92 25.89 15.04 -24.14
CA ASP A 92 26.75 13.86 -24.11
C ASP A 92 25.97 12.56 -23.82
N GLY A 93 24.67 12.68 -23.56
CA GLY A 93 23.79 11.57 -23.18
C GLY A 93 23.81 11.23 -21.70
N SER A 94 24.57 11.96 -20.87
CA SER A 94 24.49 11.87 -19.40
C SER A 94 23.11 12.23 -18.91
N ARG A 95 22.69 11.65 -17.77
CA ARG A 95 21.37 11.86 -17.17
C ARG A 95 21.50 12.37 -15.75
N LEU A 96 20.53 13.17 -15.35
CA LEU A 96 20.39 13.68 -13.99
C LEU A 96 18.94 13.51 -13.55
N LEU A 97 18.74 12.99 -12.36
CA LEU A 97 17.47 12.99 -11.64
C LEU A 97 17.52 14.05 -10.55
N LEU A 98 16.68 15.07 -10.63
CA LEU A 98 16.47 16.11 -9.62
C LEU A 98 15.26 15.71 -8.77
N LEU A 99 15.44 15.58 -7.46
CA LEU A 99 14.40 15.19 -6.52
C LEU A 99 13.60 16.40 -6.03
N GLY A 100 12.61 16.13 -5.18
CA GLY A 100 11.76 17.18 -4.59
C GLY A 100 12.53 18.20 -3.76
N ASP A 101 11.94 19.36 -3.55
CA ASP A 101 12.51 20.49 -2.79
C ASP A 101 13.91 20.95 -3.25
N SER A 102 14.20 20.79 -4.52
CA SER A 102 15.52 21.08 -5.08
C SER A 102 15.54 22.36 -5.90
N GLU A 103 16.69 23.05 -5.86
CA GLU A 103 17.00 24.21 -6.70
C GLU A 103 18.33 24.00 -7.43
N LEU A 104 18.27 23.89 -8.77
CA LEU A 104 19.41 23.59 -9.64
C LEU A 104 19.57 24.69 -10.69
N LEU A 105 20.78 25.25 -10.81
CA LEU A 105 21.19 26.12 -11.90
C LEU A 105 21.98 25.35 -12.94
N LEU A 106 21.59 25.40 -14.19
CA LEU A 106 22.37 24.91 -15.34
C LEU A 106 23.41 25.99 -15.71
N ASP A 107 24.53 26.03 -14.96
CA ASP A 107 25.50 27.11 -15.03
C ASP A 107 26.18 27.17 -16.40
N ARG A 108 26.69 26.03 -16.90
CA ARG A 108 27.30 25.94 -18.23
C ARG A 108 26.96 24.64 -18.93
N LEU A 109 26.46 24.78 -20.14
CA LEU A 109 26.18 23.67 -21.06
C LEU A 109 26.83 24.01 -22.40
N THR A 110 27.94 23.31 -22.73
CA THR A 110 28.71 23.55 -23.94
C THR A 110 29.09 22.23 -24.60
N ARG A 111 29.04 22.15 -25.90
CA ARG A 111 29.55 21.05 -26.72
C ARG A 111 30.69 21.51 -27.61
N PHE A 112 31.61 20.63 -27.96
CA PHE A 112 32.76 20.95 -28.81
C PHE A 112 32.60 20.32 -30.19
N GLY A 113 32.00 21.07 -31.12
CA GLY A 113 31.73 20.61 -32.49
C GLY A 113 30.99 19.27 -32.50
N ARG A 114 31.48 18.33 -33.35
CA ARG A 114 31.00 16.95 -33.44
C ARG A 114 31.87 15.94 -32.69
N SER A 115 32.74 16.41 -31.79
CA SER A 115 33.69 15.54 -31.07
C SER A 115 33.06 14.63 -30.03
N GLY A 116 31.78 14.83 -29.67
CA GLY A 116 31.14 14.15 -28.55
C GLY A 116 31.53 14.67 -27.18
N MET A 117 32.52 15.62 -27.13
CA MET A 117 32.90 16.26 -25.87
C MET A 117 31.86 17.31 -25.45
N ALA A 118 31.50 17.30 -24.18
CA ALA A 118 30.66 18.32 -23.55
C ALA A 118 31.31 18.84 -22.26
N ASP A 119 31.12 20.11 -21.97
CA ASP A 119 31.47 20.74 -20.70
C ASP A 119 30.18 21.14 -20.00
N THR A 120 29.79 20.35 -19.01
CA THR A 120 28.57 20.50 -18.22
C THR A 120 28.96 20.95 -16.81
N ARG A 121 28.46 22.10 -16.40
CA ARG A 121 28.60 22.61 -15.05
C ARG A 121 27.25 22.97 -14.48
N LEU A 122 26.94 22.36 -13.33
CA LEU A 122 25.72 22.50 -12.60
C LEU A 122 25.98 23.13 -11.25
N ARG A 123 25.02 23.88 -10.72
CA ARG A 123 25.10 24.39 -9.36
C ARG A 123 23.82 24.02 -8.62
N LEU A 124 23.94 23.03 -7.72
CA LEU A 124 22.90 22.62 -6.83
C LEU A 124 22.91 23.54 -5.61
N GLN A 125 21.89 24.41 -5.51
CA GLN A 125 21.78 25.37 -4.39
C GLN A 125 21.21 24.67 -3.16
N ARG A 126 20.24 23.80 -3.37
CA ARG A 126 19.51 23.06 -2.33
C ARG A 126 18.93 21.79 -2.92
N GLY A 127 18.76 20.76 -2.08
CA GLY A 127 18.08 19.50 -2.43
C GLY A 127 19.03 18.41 -2.91
N ARG A 128 18.53 17.49 -3.70
CA ARG A 128 19.23 16.25 -4.08
C ARG A 128 19.18 15.96 -5.56
N ILE A 129 20.31 15.45 -6.08
CA ILE A 129 20.42 14.95 -7.45
C ILE A 129 21.09 13.57 -7.47
N GLY A 130 20.55 12.71 -8.35
CA GLY A 130 21.23 11.51 -8.81
C GLY A 130 21.80 11.71 -10.20
N ASN A 131 23.06 11.35 -10.43
CA ASN A 131 23.74 11.54 -11.70
C ASN A 131 24.20 10.21 -12.28
N ASP A 132 23.90 9.98 -13.54
CA ASP A 132 24.43 8.90 -14.36
C ASP A 132 25.20 9.52 -15.52
N VAL A 133 26.49 9.76 -15.29
CA VAL A 133 27.37 10.43 -16.23
C VAL A 133 28.04 9.40 -17.13
N ARG A 134 27.83 9.52 -18.43
CA ARG A 134 28.53 8.69 -19.42
C ARG A 134 30.01 8.89 -19.36
N ARG A 135 30.79 7.86 -19.74
CA ARG A 135 32.24 7.96 -19.80
C ARG A 135 32.64 9.10 -20.74
N LEU A 136 33.26 10.13 -20.17
CA LEU A 136 33.68 11.31 -20.89
C LEU A 136 34.96 11.02 -21.68
N ASN A 137 34.89 11.23 -23.00
CA ASN A 137 36.03 11.05 -23.89
C ASN A 137 36.65 12.41 -24.23
N GLY A 138 37.97 12.48 -24.12
CA GLY A 138 38.75 13.67 -24.48
C GLY A 138 38.96 14.67 -23.33
N PRO A 139 39.97 15.53 -23.49
CA PRO A 139 40.45 16.39 -22.40
C PRO A 139 39.55 17.61 -22.11
N ALA A 140 38.65 17.96 -23.05
CA ALA A 140 37.72 19.09 -22.89
C ALA A 140 36.40 18.69 -22.26
N ALA A 141 36.15 17.39 -22.10
CA ALA A 141 34.90 16.90 -21.52
C ALA A 141 34.97 16.98 -20.00
N ASN A 142 34.00 17.67 -19.40
CA ASN A 142 33.88 17.85 -17.97
C ASN A 142 32.42 17.69 -17.54
N PHE A 143 32.24 17.13 -16.36
CA PHE A 143 30.92 17.15 -15.67
C PHE A 143 31.18 17.55 -14.21
N ILE A 144 30.72 18.72 -13.83
CA ILE A 144 31.00 19.32 -12.53
C ILE A 144 29.67 19.69 -11.87
N VAL A 145 29.52 19.31 -10.62
CA VAL A 145 28.41 19.73 -9.75
C VAL A 145 29.00 20.55 -8.60
N ASP A 146 28.68 21.82 -8.58
CA ASP A 146 28.98 22.73 -7.49
C ASP A 146 27.82 22.80 -6.51
N THR A 147 28.13 22.82 -5.24
CA THR A 147 27.20 23.08 -4.13
C THR A 147 27.71 24.27 -3.32
N PRO A 148 26.99 24.80 -2.33
CA PRO A 148 27.48 25.86 -1.48
C PRO A 148 28.79 25.55 -0.75
N THR A 149 29.05 24.27 -0.44
CA THR A 149 30.22 23.87 0.37
C THR A 149 31.26 23.04 -0.37
N ALA A 150 30.93 22.44 -1.52
CA ALA A 150 31.80 21.52 -2.23
C ALA A 150 31.65 21.61 -3.75
N SER A 151 32.65 21.12 -4.48
CA SER A 151 32.62 20.91 -5.93
C SER A 151 32.97 19.45 -6.23
N SER A 152 32.11 18.76 -6.97
CA SER A 152 32.28 17.37 -7.39
C SER A 152 32.54 17.29 -8.89
N ALA A 153 33.73 16.82 -9.29
CA ALA A 153 34.14 16.66 -10.69
C ALA A 153 34.27 15.18 -11.06
N VAL A 154 33.72 14.77 -12.20
CA VAL A 154 33.66 13.37 -12.62
C VAL A 154 34.02 13.15 -14.09
N ARG A 155 34.36 11.87 -14.42
CA ARG A 155 34.60 11.41 -15.79
C ARG A 155 33.98 10.03 -16.05
N GLY A 156 32.64 9.94 -16.01
CA GLY A 156 31.95 8.68 -16.20
C GLY A 156 31.68 7.96 -14.88
N THR A 157 30.63 8.37 -14.20
CA THR A 157 30.41 8.03 -12.79
C THR A 157 28.92 8.04 -12.50
N ARG A 158 28.45 7.06 -11.73
CA ARG A 158 27.12 7.12 -11.10
C ARG A 158 27.32 7.56 -9.64
N PHE A 159 26.76 8.72 -9.31
CA PHE A 159 26.94 9.35 -8.01
C PHE A 159 25.73 10.23 -7.64
N ARG A 160 25.60 10.49 -6.36
CA ARG A 160 24.56 11.38 -5.81
C ARG A 160 25.19 12.57 -5.14
N VAL A 161 24.49 13.69 -5.18
CA VAL A 161 24.88 14.91 -4.46
C VAL A 161 23.66 15.47 -3.76
N GLU A 162 23.85 15.84 -2.50
CA GLU A 162 22.89 16.61 -1.72
C GLU A 162 23.52 17.94 -1.34
N ALA A 163 22.74 19.02 -1.44
CA ALA A 163 23.11 20.36 -0.98
C ALA A 163 22.13 20.80 0.10
N GLY A 164 22.62 20.99 1.30
CA GLY A 164 21.96 21.69 2.40
C GLY A 164 22.59 23.06 2.66
N GLU A 165 22.01 23.81 3.59
CA GLU A 165 22.52 25.14 3.97
C GLU A 165 23.89 25.07 4.65
N ALA A 166 24.09 24.10 5.54
CA ALA A 166 25.28 23.96 6.36
C ALA A 166 26.31 22.97 5.81
N HIS A 167 25.91 22.03 4.98
CA HIS A 167 26.77 20.96 4.45
C HIS A 167 26.31 20.44 3.12
N SER A 168 27.18 19.76 2.42
CA SER A 168 26.85 19.00 1.21
C SER A 168 27.37 17.58 1.34
N GLN A 169 26.70 16.66 0.66
CA GLN A 169 27.02 15.24 0.65
C GLN A 169 27.29 14.78 -0.78
N THR A 170 28.23 13.87 -0.94
CA THR A 170 28.51 13.21 -2.22
C THR A 170 28.70 11.73 -1.97
N GLU A 171 27.97 10.87 -2.65
CA GLU A 171 28.11 9.42 -2.59
C GLU A 171 28.43 8.87 -3.98
N VAL A 172 29.41 7.94 -4.04
CA VAL A 172 29.87 7.33 -5.28
C VAL A 172 29.40 5.89 -5.36
N LEU A 173 28.59 5.60 -6.37
CA LEU A 173 28.07 4.27 -6.64
C LEU A 173 28.95 3.53 -7.65
N GLU A 174 29.40 4.22 -8.71
CA GLU A 174 30.27 3.70 -9.75
C GLU A 174 31.25 4.77 -10.21
N GLY A 175 32.45 4.37 -10.66
CA GLY A 175 33.49 5.30 -11.14
C GLY A 175 34.24 5.99 -10.02
N ARG A 176 34.64 7.25 -10.21
CA ARG A 176 35.38 8.04 -9.24
C ARG A 176 34.92 9.50 -9.29
N VAL A 177 34.85 10.15 -8.14
CA VAL A 177 34.51 11.57 -8.00
C VAL A 177 35.59 12.29 -7.25
N ALA A 178 36.14 13.36 -7.85
CA ALA A 178 37.01 14.28 -7.14
C ALA A 178 36.13 15.32 -6.42
N VAL A 179 36.10 15.27 -5.10
CA VAL A 179 35.33 16.20 -4.24
C VAL A 179 36.32 17.20 -3.65
N ASN A 180 36.12 18.48 -3.93
CA ASN A 180 36.93 19.58 -3.40
C ASN A 180 36.07 20.42 -2.43
N ALA A 181 36.61 20.70 -1.26
CA ALA A 181 36.09 21.73 -0.36
C ALA A 181 36.61 23.12 -0.80
N ALA A 182 36.01 24.20 -0.31
CA ALA A 182 36.09 25.55 -0.87
C ALA A 182 37.47 26.15 -1.14
N ARG A 183 38.58 25.60 -0.69
CA ARG A 183 39.94 26.19 -0.94
C ARG A 183 41.13 25.20 -0.90
N GLN A 184 40.95 23.89 -0.84
CA GLN A 184 42.06 22.93 -0.69
C GLN A 184 41.90 21.67 -1.55
N ARG A 185 42.97 20.87 -1.66
CA ARG A 185 42.98 19.58 -2.35
C ARG A 185 41.92 18.68 -1.75
N GLY A 186 40.96 18.30 -2.57
CA GLY A 186 39.89 17.40 -2.21
C GLY A 186 40.34 15.95 -2.16
N ALA A 187 39.37 15.08 -1.85
CA ALA A 187 39.56 13.64 -1.89
C ALA A 187 39.01 13.06 -3.21
N LEU A 188 39.67 11.99 -3.68
CA LEU A 188 39.14 11.16 -4.76
C LEU A 188 38.32 10.03 -4.15
N LEU A 189 37.00 10.17 -4.21
CA LEU A 189 36.07 9.15 -3.74
C LEU A 189 36.00 8.00 -4.73
N ARG A 190 35.96 6.77 -4.19
CA ARG A 190 35.83 5.50 -4.94
C ARG A 190 34.41 4.92 -4.75
N PRO A 191 34.00 3.92 -5.56
CA PRO A 191 32.70 3.26 -5.38
C PRO A 191 32.50 2.74 -3.97
N GLY A 192 31.32 3.00 -3.39
CA GLY A 192 30.98 2.61 -2.02
C GLY A 192 31.51 3.54 -0.94
N PHE A 193 32.01 4.74 -1.32
CA PHE A 193 32.37 5.79 -0.39
C PHE A 193 31.60 7.08 -0.66
N GLY A 194 31.37 7.83 0.37
CA GLY A 194 30.79 9.18 0.34
C GLY A 194 31.63 10.14 1.19
N ALA A 195 31.24 11.40 1.14
CA ALA A 195 31.81 12.45 2.00
C ALA A 195 30.74 13.47 2.36
N VAL A 196 30.81 13.97 3.58
CA VAL A 196 30.08 15.14 4.06
C VAL A 196 31.03 16.29 4.15
N VAL A 197 30.71 17.43 3.55
CA VAL A 197 31.55 18.64 3.56
C VAL A 197 30.74 19.77 4.20
N ALA A 198 31.11 20.15 5.40
CA ALA A 198 30.47 21.27 6.11
C ALA A 198 31.00 22.63 5.60
N ALA A 199 30.19 23.66 5.80
CA ALA A 199 30.61 25.03 5.48
C ALA A 199 31.87 25.40 6.23
N GLY A 200 32.88 25.96 5.52
CA GLY A 200 34.16 26.32 6.08
C GLY A 200 35.15 25.16 6.30
N GLN A 201 34.74 23.92 6.06
CA GLN A 201 35.60 22.75 6.18
C GLN A 201 36.65 22.74 5.05
N SER A 202 37.91 22.48 5.41
CA SER A 202 39.03 22.48 4.46
C SER A 202 39.46 21.08 4.00
N ALA A 203 39.03 20.02 4.71
CA ALA A 203 39.43 18.65 4.39
C ALA A 203 38.19 17.79 4.09
N VAL A 204 38.30 16.92 3.09
CA VAL A 204 37.26 15.95 2.73
C VAL A 204 37.72 14.58 3.21
N SER A 205 36.92 13.97 4.10
CA SER A 205 37.17 12.63 4.63
C SER A 205 36.25 11.62 3.99
N PRO A 206 36.75 10.62 3.25
CA PRO A 206 35.94 9.55 2.70
C PRO A 206 35.37 8.67 3.80
N VAL A 207 34.03 8.42 3.75
CA VAL A 207 33.30 7.54 4.65
C VAL A 207 32.74 6.38 3.84
N ARG A 208 32.82 5.16 4.37
CA ARG A 208 32.24 3.98 3.72
C ARG A 208 30.72 4.05 3.80
N LEU A 209 30.06 3.85 2.66
CA LEU A 209 28.59 3.81 2.58
C LEU A 209 28.06 2.51 3.20
N LEU A 210 26.90 2.60 3.82
CA LEU A 210 26.18 1.44 4.33
C LEU A 210 25.86 0.42 3.20
N PRO A 211 25.80 -0.87 3.51
CA PRO A 211 25.45 -1.89 2.53
C PRO A 211 24.02 -1.70 2.02
N ALA A 212 23.72 -2.33 0.90
CA ALA A 212 22.38 -2.40 0.36
C ALA A 212 21.49 -3.22 1.30
N PRO A 213 20.23 -2.80 1.57
CA PRO A 213 19.26 -3.62 2.28
C PRO A 213 18.95 -4.94 1.52
N ASP A 214 18.63 -5.99 2.26
CA ASP A 214 18.18 -7.24 1.66
C ASP A 214 16.67 -7.19 1.38
N LEU A 215 16.29 -7.14 0.11
CA LEU A 215 14.90 -7.07 -0.34
C LEU A 215 14.32 -8.44 -0.74
N SER A 216 15.00 -9.54 -0.50
CA SER A 216 14.60 -10.90 -0.91
C SER A 216 13.25 -11.34 -0.30
N ARG A 217 12.83 -10.72 0.80
CA ARG A 217 11.56 -10.99 1.47
C ARG A 217 10.37 -10.23 0.87
N ILE A 218 10.62 -9.25 0.02
CA ILE A 218 9.54 -8.51 -0.66
C ILE A 218 8.98 -9.41 -1.76
N ALA A 219 7.69 -9.72 -1.66
CA ALA A 219 7.01 -10.52 -2.68
C ALA A 219 7.01 -9.78 -4.02
N ALA A 220 7.34 -10.49 -5.10
CA ALA A 220 7.35 -9.92 -6.44
C ALA A 220 5.94 -9.59 -6.96
N LEU A 221 4.90 -10.18 -6.35
CA LEU A 221 3.49 -9.94 -6.66
C LEU A 221 2.75 -9.48 -5.42
N SER A 222 2.05 -8.37 -5.52
CA SER A 222 1.10 -7.89 -4.52
C SER A 222 -0.30 -7.88 -5.10
N GLN A 223 -1.26 -8.42 -4.36
CA GLN A 223 -2.68 -8.35 -4.66
C GLN A 223 -3.37 -7.16 -3.99
N THR A 224 -2.62 -6.28 -3.35
CA THR A 224 -3.16 -5.04 -2.76
C THR A 224 -2.53 -3.83 -3.44
N ALA A 225 -3.31 -2.77 -3.63
CA ALA A 225 -2.85 -1.49 -4.18
C ALA A 225 -1.87 -0.78 -3.23
N THR A 226 -1.87 -1.12 -1.94
CA THR A 226 -1.03 -0.54 -0.88
C THR A 226 -0.11 -1.58 -0.25
N PRO A 227 0.92 -2.08 -0.96
CA PRO A 227 1.81 -3.10 -0.44
C PRO A 227 2.58 -2.64 0.80
N ASP A 228 2.72 -3.53 1.75
CA ASP A 228 3.56 -3.35 2.92
C ASP A 228 4.92 -3.98 2.67
N LEU A 229 5.93 -3.16 2.52
CA LEU A 229 7.29 -3.57 2.24
C LEU A 229 8.08 -3.65 3.56
N ALA A 230 8.73 -4.80 3.80
CA ALA A 230 9.58 -4.98 4.97
C ALA A 230 10.88 -5.68 4.57
N TRP A 231 11.97 -5.29 5.21
CA TRP A 231 13.32 -5.84 5.00
C TRP A 231 14.08 -5.94 6.32
N PRO A 232 15.14 -6.76 6.41
CA PRO A 232 15.99 -6.80 7.59
C PRO A 232 16.68 -5.45 7.83
N ALA A 233 16.79 -5.06 9.10
CA ALA A 233 17.48 -3.83 9.48
C ALA A 233 18.97 -3.89 9.05
N VAL A 234 19.47 -2.77 8.52
CA VAL A 234 20.88 -2.58 8.17
C VAL A 234 21.60 -1.98 9.36
N GLU A 235 22.69 -2.59 9.78
CA GLU A 235 23.51 -2.08 10.89
C GLU A 235 24.04 -0.67 10.57
N GLY A 236 23.88 0.25 11.53
CA GLY A 236 24.27 1.66 11.37
C GLY A 236 23.28 2.52 10.57
N ALA A 237 22.15 1.97 10.13
CA ALA A 237 21.09 2.74 9.51
C ALA A 237 20.31 3.54 10.57
N ALA A 238 20.15 4.84 10.35
CA ALA A 238 19.25 5.69 11.12
C ALA A 238 17.86 5.76 10.47
N ARG A 239 17.81 5.69 9.13
CA ARG A 239 16.58 5.75 8.32
C ARG A 239 16.77 4.98 7.02
N TYR A 240 15.72 4.90 6.24
CA TYR A 240 15.70 4.31 4.90
C TYR A 240 15.04 5.26 3.91
N ARG A 241 15.54 5.28 2.67
CA ARG A 241 14.86 5.95 1.55
C ARG A 241 14.26 4.89 0.64
N ILE A 242 13.00 5.06 0.31
CA ILE A 242 12.22 4.18 -0.55
C ILE A 242 11.84 4.97 -1.81
N GLN A 243 12.16 4.42 -2.97
CA GLN A 243 11.78 4.99 -4.26
C GLN A 243 11.09 3.94 -5.11
N VAL A 244 9.98 4.33 -5.75
CA VAL A 244 9.22 3.46 -6.65
C VAL A 244 9.10 4.13 -8.01
N SER A 245 9.36 3.35 -9.04
CA SER A 245 9.26 3.79 -10.44
C SER A 245 8.60 2.71 -11.30
N ALA A 246 7.85 3.11 -12.32
CA ALA A 246 7.37 2.19 -13.34
C ALA A 246 8.46 1.74 -14.32
N ARG A 247 9.68 2.30 -14.21
CA ARG A 247 10.81 1.98 -15.09
C ARG A 247 12.09 1.69 -14.29
N SER A 248 12.84 0.70 -14.72
CA SER A 248 14.08 0.28 -14.04
C SER A 248 15.17 1.36 -14.01
N ALA A 249 15.09 2.36 -14.89
CA ALA A 249 16.02 3.50 -14.93
C ALA A 249 15.77 4.53 -13.82
N PHE A 250 14.63 4.47 -13.11
CA PHE A 250 14.23 5.45 -12.09
C PHE A 250 14.30 6.91 -12.55
N ASP A 251 13.95 7.15 -13.79
CA ASP A 251 13.90 8.49 -14.39
C ASP A 251 12.59 9.23 -14.12
N SER A 252 11.60 8.57 -13.54
CA SER A 252 10.35 9.13 -13.03
C SER A 252 9.96 8.34 -11.79
N LEU A 253 9.79 9.02 -10.67
CA LEU A 253 9.46 8.40 -9.38
C LEU A 253 7.97 8.56 -9.10
N ARG A 254 7.31 7.45 -8.79
CA ARG A 254 5.93 7.45 -8.24
C ARG A 254 5.93 7.71 -6.74
N VAL A 255 6.99 7.24 -6.07
CA VAL A 255 7.22 7.43 -4.64
C VAL A 255 8.68 7.80 -4.43
N ASP A 256 8.95 8.79 -3.60
CA ASP A 256 10.25 9.12 -3.00
C ASP A 256 9.98 9.48 -1.54
N ALA A 257 10.23 8.54 -0.63
CA ALA A 257 9.87 8.67 0.78
C ALA A 257 11.00 8.20 1.69
N GLU A 258 10.98 8.65 2.94
CA GLU A 258 11.86 8.17 4.01
C GLU A 258 11.04 7.44 5.08
N SER A 259 11.66 6.45 5.72
CA SER A 259 11.11 5.71 6.85
C SER A 259 12.16 5.54 7.94
N ASP A 260 11.78 5.75 9.19
CA ASP A 260 12.63 5.51 10.36
C ASP A 260 12.73 4.02 10.72
N ALA A 261 11.88 3.18 10.13
CA ALA A 261 11.87 1.74 10.33
C ALA A 261 12.26 0.98 9.05
N PRO A 262 12.75 -0.27 9.14
CA PRO A 262 13.02 -1.13 7.97
C PRO A 262 11.73 -1.68 7.35
N ARG A 263 10.73 -0.83 7.20
CA ARG A 263 9.39 -1.11 6.69
C ARG A 263 8.78 0.16 6.10
N TYR A 264 7.97 0.00 5.06
CA TYR A 264 7.20 1.11 4.49
C TYR A 264 5.95 0.59 3.79
N VAL A 265 4.80 1.16 4.12
CA VAL A 265 3.54 0.90 3.41
C VAL A 265 3.46 1.86 2.24
N LEU A 266 3.44 1.32 1.01
CA LEU A 266 3.32 2.15 -0.18
C LEU A 266 1.94 2.82 -0.25
N PRO A 267 1.85 4.05 -0.76
CA PRO A 267 0.57 4.63 -1.13
C PRO A 267 -0.09 3.77 -2.21
N ALA A 268 -1.38 3.97 -2.43
CA ALA A 268 -2.11 3.24 -3.46
C ALA A 268 -1.47 3.44 -4.85
N LEU A 269 -1.12 2.32 -5.47
CA LEU A 269 -0.58 2.24 -6.83
C LEU A 269 -1.56 1.52 -7.73
N GLU A 270 -1.66 1.95 -8.98
CA GLU A 270 -2.43 1.26 -10.00
C GLU A 270 -1.85 -0.13 -10.31
N ALA A 271 -2.69 -1.04 -10.82
CA ALA A 271 -2.21 -2.33 -11.32
C ALA A 271 -1.11 -2.13 -12.37
N GLY A 272 0.00 -2.86 -12.24
CA GLY A 272 1.13 -2.70 -13.13
C GLY A 272 2.44 -3.21 -12.57
N GLN A 273 3.51 -3.09 -13.38
CA GLN A 273 4.86 -3.44 -12.95
C GLN A 273 5.61 -2.21 -12.47
N TYR A 274 6.30 -2.37 -11.35
CA TYR A 274 7.10 -1.35 -10.70
C TYR A 274 8.47 -1.90 -10.32
N PHE A 275 9.40 -0.98 -10.12
CA PHE A 275 10.73 -1.22 -9.55
C PHE A 275 10.81 -0.46 -8.22
N VAL A 276 11.14 -1.18 -7.16
CA VAL A 276 11.32 -0.63 -5.81
C VAL A 276 12.80 -0.55 -5.53
N ARG A 277 13.30 0.63 -5.16
CA ARG A 277 14.67 0.86 -4.74
C ARG A 277 14.68 1.32 -3.29
N VAL A 278 15.46 0.61 -2.46
CA VAL A 278 15.63 0.95 -1.04
C VAL A 278 17.11 1.14 -0.74
N ARG A 279 17.41 2.10 0.11
CA ARG A 279 18.76 2.33 0.64
C ARG A 279 18.70 2.75 2.10
N ALA A 280 19.71 2.35 2.88
CA ALA A 280 19.87 2.77 4.26
C ALA A 280 20.51 4.16 4.31
N ILE A 281 20.11 4.98 5.25
CA ILE A 281 20.66 6.32 5.50
C ILE A 281 21.36 6.28 6.85
N ALA A 282 22.65 6.61 6.88
CA ALA A 282 23.44 6.71 8.11
C ALA A 282 23.05 7.94 8.94
N ALA A 283 23.42 7.98 10.22
CA ALA A 283 23.21 9.16 11.07
C ALA A 283 23.91 10.45 10.54
N SER A 284 24.95 10.29 9.71
CA SER A 284 25.59 11.40 8.98
C SER A 284 24.75 11.96 7.82
N GLY A 285 23.63 11.34 7.47
CA GLY A 285 22.81 11.64 6.31
C GLY A 285 23.26 10.95 5.01
N LEU A 286 24.46 10.35 4.96
CA LEU A 286 24.94 9.64 3.77
C LEU A 286 24.01 8.46 3.44
N GLU A 287 23.55 8.42 2.20
CA GLU A 287 22.75 7.30 1.68
C GLU A 287 23.67 6.15 1.25
N GLY A 288 23.32 4.93 1.70
CA GLY A 288 24.03 3.70 1.40
C GLY A 288 23.90 3.23 -0.05
N ARG A 289 24.27 1.98 -0.29
CA ARG A 289 24.13 1.34 -1.60
C ARG A 289 22.67 1.04 -1.88
N ASP A 290 22.29 1.08 -3.16
CA ASP A 290 20.94 0.76 -3.62
C ASP A 290 20.71 -0.75 -3.58
N ALA A 291 19.57 -1.19 -3.05
CA ALA A 291 18.94 -2.46 -3.37
C ALA A 291 17.75 -2.19 -4.29
N VAL A 292 17.55 -3.04 -5.29
CA VAL A 292 16.43 -2.91 -6.23
C VAL A 292 15.72 -4.25 -6.35
N THR A 293 14.39 -4.24 -6.34
CA THR A 293 13.55 -5.41 -6.62
C THR A 293 12.39 -5.02 -7.53
N GLU A 294 11.82 -6.00 -8.20
CA GLU A 294 10.61 -5.84 -8.98
C GLU A 294 9.39 -6.06 -8.09
N LEU A 295 8.32 -5.32 -8.35
CA LEU A 295 7.03 -5.45 -7.69
C LEU A 295 5.93 -5.32 -8.74
N ARG A 296 5.10 -6.33 -8.85
CA ARG A 296 3.89 -6.30 -9.65
C ARG A 296 2.68 -6.10 -8.75
N ILE A 297 1.90 -5.07 -9.03
CA ILE A 297 0.59 -4.87 -8.42
C ILE A 297 -0.45 -5.52 -9.33
N ASP A 298 -1.23 -6.42 -8.77
CA ASP A 298 -2.27 -7.15 -9.49
C ASP A 298 -3.50 -7.30 -8.60
N ASP A 299 -4.23 -6.21 -8.43
CA ASP A 299 -5.41 -6.06 -7.58
C ASP A 299 -6.73 -6.28 -8.35
N GLN A 300 -6.65 -6.79 -9.58
CA GLN A 300 -7.81 -7.02 -10.44
C GLN A 300 -8.08 -8.51 -10.69
N PRO A 301 -9.34 -8.91 -10.79
CA PRO A 301 -10.56 -8.12 -10.59
C PRO A 301 -10.73 -7.70 -9.12
N ALA A 302 -11.22 -6.46 -8.91
CA ALA A 302 -11.42 -5.94 -7.56
C ALA A 302 -12.43 -6.78 -6.77
N PRO A 303 -12.28 -6.94 -5.45
CA PRO A 303 -13.23 -7.68 -4.65
C PRO A 303 -14.57 -6.94 -4.58
N PRO A 304 -15.71 -7.66 -4.45
CA PRO A 304 -16.98 -7.04 -4.18
C PRO A 304 -17.06 -6.52 -2.75
N TYR A 305 -18.00 -5.63 -2.48
CA TYR A 305 -18.31 -5.23 -1.11
C TYR A 305 -19.20 -6.29 -0.44
N SER A 306 -18.82 -6.69 0.77
CA SER A 306 -19.60 -7.57 1.62
C SER A 306 -20.87 -6.86 2.12
N ILE A 307 -22.05 -7.50 1.99
CA ILE A 307 -23.33 -6.94 2.45
C ILE A 307 -23.81 -7.67 3.70
N ALA A 308 -23.92 -9.00 3.65
CA ALA A 308 -24.42 -9.80 4.78
C ALA A 308 -23.63 -11.11 4.90
N PRO A 309 -23.36 -11.56 6.13
CA PRO A 309 -23.53 -10.84 7.40
C PRO A 309 -22.70 -9.56 7.44
N ALA A 310 -23.27 -8.47 7.99
CA ALA A 310 -22.55 -7.21 8.18
C ALA A 310 -21.53 -7.34 9.33
N ALA A 311 -20.56 -6.42 9.35
CA ALA A 311 -19.56 -6.39 10.41
C ALA A 311 -20.20 -6.29 11.80
N THR A 312 -19.76 -7.15 12.72
CA THR A 312 -20.23 -7.25 14.11
C THR A 312 -21.73 -7.63 14.26
N SER A 313 -22.37 -8.09 13.19
CA SER A 313 -23.78 -8.52 13.26
C SER A 313 -23.92 -9.88 13.95
N VAL A 314 -25.11 -10.09 14.52
CA VAL A 314 -25.51 -11.38 15.12
C VAL A 314 -26.48 -12.08 14.18
N VAL A 315 -26.08 -13.24 13.67
CA VAL A 315 -26.95 -14.14 12.88
C VAL A 315 -27.64 -15.10 13.84
N ARG A 316 -28.98 -15.09 13.84
CA ARG A 316 -29.79 -15.81 14.82
C ARG A 316 -30.32 -17.16 14.33
N THR A 317 -29.82 -17.57 13.18
CA THR A 317 -30.10 -18.90 12.60
C THR A 317 -28.77 -19.62 12.36
N PRO A 318 -28.71 -20.94 12.45
CA PRO A 318 -27.52 -21.69 12.10
C PRO A 318 -27.25 -21.70 10.59
N GLU A 319 -28.29 -21.46 9.75
CA GLU A 319 -28.19 -21.36 8.30
C GLU A 319 -27.77 -19.94 7.91
N VAL A 320 -26.48 -19.76 7.64
CA VAL A 320 -25.92 -18.45 7.28
C VAL A 320 -26.02 -18.22 5.77
N ALA A 321 -26.62 -17.08 5.39
CA ALA A 321 -26.62 -16.60 4.03
C ALA A 321 -25.58 -15.46 3.88
N LEU A 322 -24.72 -15.59 2.87
CA LEU A 322 -23.76 -14.58 2.48
C LEU A 322 -24.32 -13.77 1.31
N SER A 323 -24.09 -12.47 1.29
CA SER A 323 -24.41 -11.62 0.13
C SER A 323 -23.40 -10.51 -0.05
N TRP A 324 -23.23 -10.08 -1.31
CA TRP A 324 -22.23 -9.09 -1.72
C TRP A 324 -22.70 -8.30 -2.94
N THR A 325 -21.96 -7.22 -3.29
CA THR A 325 -22.24 -6.41 -4.47
C THR A 325 -21.73 -7.10 -5.74
N GLN A 326 -22.27 -6.75 -6.89
CA GLN A 326 -21.65 -7.08 -8.15
C GLN A 326 -20.33 -6.30 -8.31
N ALA A 327 -19.25 -6.97 -8.73
CA ALA A 327 -17.96 -6.33 -9.03
C ALA A 327 -17.76 -6.24 -10.55
N PRO A 328 -17.19 -5.13 -11.06
CA PRO A 328 -16.89 -4.97 -12.49
C PRO A 328 -15.97 -6.07 -13.00
N GLY A 329 -16.30 -6.67 -14.13
CA GLY A 329 -15.48 -7.72 -14.77
C GLY A 329 -15.52 -9.08 -14.09
N ALA A 330 -16.22 -9.26 -12.96
CA ALA A 330 -16.38 -10.53 -12.31
C ALA A 330 -17.47 -11.38 -13.01
N THR A 331 -17.16 -12.65 -13.23
CA THR A 331 -18.11 -13.67 -13.73
C THR A 331 -18.41 -14.72 -12.67
N ALA A 332 -17.56 -14.82 -11.65
CA ALA A 332 -17.75 -15.69 -10.50
C ALA A 332 -17.14 -15.04 -9.24
N TYR A 333 -17.46 -15.61 -8.10
CA TYR A 333 -16.98 -15.18 -6.79
C TYR A 333 -16.49 -16.39 -5.99
N GLU A 334 -15.51 -16.17 -5.13
CA GLU A 334 -15.04 -17.17 -4.18
C GLU A 334 -15.10 -16.60 -2.78
N TYR A 335 -15.81 -17.27 -1.88
CA TYR A 335 -15.86 -16.87 -0.48
C TYR A 335 -15.11 -17.86 0.41
N GLU A 336 -14.69 -17.36 1.56
CA GLU A 336 -14.08 -18.13 2.64
C GLU A 336 -14.70 -17.70 3.96
N VAL A 337 -15.07 -18.68 4.79
CA VAL A 337 -15.53 -18.48 6.17
C VAL A 337 -14.55 -19.16 7.11
N THR A 338 -14.13 -18.45 8.14
CA THR A 338 -13.14 -18.91 9.12
C THR A 338 -13.68 -18.76 10.55
N ALA A 339 -13.31 -19.67 11.43
CA ALA A 339 -13.45 -19.52 12.87
C ALA A 339 -12.08 -19.33 13.49
N ASP A 340 -11.95 -18.51 14.53
CA ASP A 340 -10.65 -18.17 15.12
C ASP A 340 -9.84 -19.39 15.58
N ALA A 341 -10.51 -20.40 16.13
CA ALA A 341 -9.85 -21.61 16.64
C ALA A 341 -9.69 -22.73 15.59
N ALA A 342 -10.51 -22.75 14.53
CA ALA A 342 -10.61 -23.88 13.60
C ALA A 342 -10.06 -23.57 12.19
N GLY A 343 -9.69 -22.32 11.91
CA GLY A 343 -9.24 -21.90 10.58
C GLY A 343 -10.39 -21.83 9.58
N THR A 344 -10.13 -22.19 8.31
CA THR A 344 -11.16 -22.18 7.26
C THR A 344 -12.14 -23.34 7.47
N ILE A 345 -13.43 -23.00 7.64
CA ILE A 345 -14.52 -23.95 7.87
C ILE A 345 -15.44 -24.12 6.65
N ALA A 346 -15.50 -23.10 5.78
CA ALA A 346 -16.24 -23.15 4.53
C ALA A 346 -15.55 -22.31 3.47
N GLN A 347 -15.49 -22.83 2.25
CA GLN A 347 -15.11 -22.08 1.06
C GLN A 347 -15.84 -22.64 -0.15
N ALA A 348 -16.27 -21.78 -1.05
CA ALA A 348 -16.87 -22.21 -2.31
C ALA A 348 -16.75 -21.12 -3.38
N ARG A 349 -16.89 -21.56 -4.63
CA ARG A 349 -17.05 -20.73 -5.81
C ARG A 349 -18.52 -20.62 -6.17
N VAL A 350 -18.94 -19.43 -6.55
CA VAL A 350 -20.31 -19.12 -6.94
C VAL A 350 -20.28 -18.42 -8.30
N ASP A 351 -20.88 -19.03 -9.31
CA ASP A 351 -20.88 -18.49 -10.66
C ASP A 351 -22.13 -17.59 -10.85
N GLY A 352 -21.91 -16.34 -11.29
CA GLY A 352 -22.96 -15.40 -11.72
C GLY A 352 -23.89 -14.86 -10.65
N ALA A 353 -23.87 -15.38 -9.41
CA ALA A 353 -24.75 -14.93 -8.34
C ALA A 353 -24.00 -14.04 -7.33
N THR A 354 -24.74 -13.15 -6.67
CA THR A 354 -24.24 -12.24 -5.63
C THR A 354 -24.67 -12.63 -4.21
N ALA A 355 -25.08 -13.88 -4.03
CA ALA A 355 -25.44 -14.46 -2.76
C ALA A 355 -25.18 -15.97 -2.74
N ALA A 356 -24.93 -16.50 -1.55
CA ALA A 356 -24.75 -17.92 -1.31
C ALA A 356 -25.31 -18.29 0.07
N ARG A 357 -25.74 -19.53 0.23
CA ARG A 357 -25.99 -20.12 1.56
C ARG A 357 -24.89 -21.11 1.87
N LEU A 358 -24.45 -21.15 3.12
CA LEU A 358 -23.52 -22.18 3.55
C LEU A 358 -24.20 -23.54 3.47
N HIS A 359 -23.46 -24.54 3.02
CA HIS A 359 -23.99 -25.91 2.89
C HIS A 359 -24.28 -26.56 4.24
N GLU A 360 -23.49 -26.22 5.24
CA GLU A 360 -23.60 -26.75 6.59
C GLU A 360 -23.98 -25.64 7.57
N PRO A 361 -24.90 -25.92 8.51
CA PRO A 361 -25.24 -25.00 9.59
C PRO A 361 -24.01 -24.73 10.46
N LEU A 362 -23.84 -23.47 10.88
CA LEU A 362 -22.78 -23.09 11.78
C LEU A 362 -23.16 -23.27 13.24
N ALA A 363 -22.25 -23.80 14.04
CA ALA A 363 -22.38 -23.84 15.49
C ALA A 363 -22.41 -22.40 16.07
N PRO A 364 -22.97 -22.18 17.27
CA PRO A 364 -22.84 -20.91 17.97
C PRO A 364 -21.37 -20.54 18.15
N GLY A 365 -21.00 -19.28 17.81
CA GLY A 365 -19.61 -18.82 17.88
C GLY A 365 -19.31 -17.61 17.03
N ASP A 366 -18.06 -17.16 17.07
CA ASP A 366 -17.57 -16.02 16.33
C ASP A 366 -16.87 -16.48 15.04
N TYR A 367 -17.16 -15.80 13.97
CA TYR A 367 -16.73 -16.14 12.62
C TYR A 367 -16.27 -14.91 11.87
N HIS A 368 -15.44 -15.15 10.85
CA HIS A 368 -15.08 -14.16 9.85
C HIS A 368 -15.37 -14.70 8.46
N TRP A 369 -15.79 -13.85 7.57
CA TRP A 369 -15.88 -14.20 6.16
C TRP A 369 -15.26 -13.14 5.28
N ARG A 370 -14.83 -13.53 4.09
CA ARG A 370 -14.29 -12.66 3.05
C ARG A 370 -14.63 -13.24 1.68
N ILE A 371 -14.55 -12.39 0.68
CA ILE A 371 -14.94 -12.73 -0.68
C ILE A 371 -13.99 -12.09 -1.68
N ARG A 372 -13.79 -12.75 -2.81
CA ARG A 372 -13.05 -12.23 -3.95
C ARG A 372 -13.79 -12.45 -5.25
N SER A 373 -13.47 -11.64 -6.25
CA SER A 373 -13.96 -11.77 -7.62
C SER A 373 -13.09 -12.74 -8.44
N VAL A 374 -13.70 -13.38 -9.43
CA VAL A 374 -13.02 -14.18 -10.45
C VAL A 374 -13.50 -13.68 -11.82
N ASP A 375 -12.57 -13.39 -12.74
CA ASP A 375 -12.88 -12.90 -14.08
C ASP A 375 -13.26 -14.03 -15.05
N ALA A 376 -13.60 -13.67 -16.30
CA ALA A 376 -14.00 -14.61 -17.34
C ALA A 376 -12.85 -15.56 -17.77
N ALA A 377 -11.58 -15.20 -17.52
CA ALA A 377 -10.42 -16.05 -17.77
C ALA A 377 -10.14 -17.02 -16.61
N GLY A 378 -10.94 -16.98 -15.52
CA GLY A 378 -10.74 -17.78 -14.32
C GLY A 378 -9.67 -17.23 -13.37
N LYS A 379 -9.17 -16.01 -13.61
CA LYS A 379 -8.23 -15.35 -12.70
C LYS A 379 -8.95 -14.83 -11.48
N ALA A 380 -8.51 -15.26 -10.30
CA ALA A 380 -8.98 -14.74 -9.02
C ALA A 380 -8.23 -13.46 -8.65
N GLY A 381 -8.98 -12.44 -8.25
CA GLY A 381 -8.46 -11.22 -7.66
C GLY A 381 -8.13 -11.36 -6.17
N PRO A 382 -7.77 -10.26 -5.50
CA PRO A 382 -7.57 -10.25 -4.07
C PRO A 382 -8.87 -10.54 -3.32
N PHE A 383 -8.74 -11.07 -2.09
CA PHE A 383 -9.86 -11.09 -1.17
C PHE A 383 -10.13 -9.67 -0.64
N GLY A 384 -11.41 -9.34 -0.47
CA GLY A 384 -11.83 -8.17 0.29
C GLY A 384 -11.54 -8.31 1.79
N ASP A 385 -11.95 -7.29 2.56
CA ASP A 385 -11.76 -7.26 4.00
C ASP A 385 -12.44 -8.45 4.69
N ARG A 386 -11.83 -8.90 5.79
CA ARG A 386 -12.45 -9.90 6.67
C ARG A 386 -13.56 -9.23 7.47
N VAL A 387 -14.78 -9.76 7.35
CA VAL A 387 -15.98 -9.28 8.04
C VAL A 387 -16.28 -10.21 9.20
N ALA A 388 -16.23 -9.71 10.43
CA ALA A 388 -16.55 -10.46 11.63
C ALA A 388 -18.06 -10.52 11.85
N PHE A 389 -18.61 -11.66 12.25
CA PHE A 389 -19.99 -11.85 12.66
C PHE A 389 -20.11 -12.95 13.71
N THR A 390 -21.19 -12.94 14.47
CA THR A 390 -21.46 -13.94 15.52
C THR A 390 -22.67 -14.76 15.11
N VAL A 391 -22.58 -16.08 15.21
CA VAL A 391 -23.73 -16.97 15.07
C VAL A 391 -24.25 -17.32 16.47
N ARG A 392 -25.48 -16.93 16.75
CA ARG A 392 -26.16 -17.17 18.02
C ARG A 392 -27.63 -17.49 17.78
N PRO A 393 -27.93 -18.76 17.43
CA PRO A 393 -29.30 -19.16 17.12
C PRO A 393 -30.20 -18.92 18.33
N LEU A 394 -31.42 -18.45 18.06
CA LEU A 394 -32.45 -18.41 19.06
C LEU A 394 -33.14 -19.78 19.16
N ALA A 395 -33.32 -20.27 20.37
CA ALA A 395 -34.12 -21.46 20.59
C ALA A 395 -35.61 -21.12 20.27
N GLU A 396 -36.19 -21.87 19.35
CA GLU A 396 -37.64 -21.81 19.15
C GLU A 396 -38.33 -22.59 20.27
N VAL A 397 -39.24 -21.94 21.00
CA VAL A 397 -40.03 -22.57 22.04
C VAL A 397 -41.23 -23.26 21.38
N THR A 398 -41.00 -24.40 20.77
CA THR A 398 -42.01 -25.15 20.02
C THR A 398 -42.93 -25.96 20.93
N GLU A 399 -42.50 -26.32 22.14
CA GLU A 399 -43.27 -27.12 23.08
C GLU A 399 -43.08 -26.59 24.50
N ILE A 400 -44.21 -26.42 25.21
CA ILE A 400 -44.20 -26.02 26.62
C ILE A 400 -44.86 -27.17 27.40
N ASP A 401 -44.09 -27.85 28.22
CA ASP A 401 -44.57 -28.93 29.06
C ASP A 401 -45.10 -28.38 30.40
N GLY A 402 -46.30 -28.78 30.75
CA GLY A 402 -46.95 -28.37 31.99
C GLY A 402 -47.07 -29.53 32.97
N SER A 403 -46.26 -29.52 34.02
CA SER A 403 -46.39 -30.48 35.12
C SER A 403 -47.02 -29.84 36.37
N ALA A 404 -48.08 -30.42 36.86
CA ALA A 404 -48.65 -30.06 38.16
C ALA A 404 -47.68 -30.57 39.26
N ALA A 405 -47.08 -29.66 40.00
CA ALA A 405 -46.34 -30.04 41.22
C ALA A 405 -47.36 -30.46 42.29
N THR A 406 -47.52 -31.74 42.47
CA THR A 406 -48.25 -32.31 43.60
C THR A 406 -47.31 -32.43 44.80
N SER A 407 -46.92 -31.35 45.39
CA SER A 407 -46.17 -31.33 46.67
C SER A 407 -46.87 -30.36 47.63
N GLY A 408 -47.55 -30.90 48.61
CA GLY A 408 -48.12 -30.13 49.68
C GLY A 408 -49.40 -29.38 49.35
N SER A 409 -49.84 -28.49 50.20
CA SER A 409 -51.09 -27.70 50.14
C SER A 409 -51.10 -26.61 49.04
N THR A 410 -50.10 -26.47 48.21
CA THR A 410 -50.00 -25.45 47.14
C THR A 410 -50.28 -26.11 45.77
N ARG A 411 -51.16 -25.49 45.00
CA ARG A 411 -51.60 -25.93 43.64
C ARG A 411 -50.90 -25.16 42.56
N ASP A 412 -49.59 -25.17 42.61
CA ASP A 412 -48.76 -24.45 41.66
C ASP A 412 -48.52 -25.32 40.42
N VAL A 413 -48.55 -24.69 39.23
CA VAL A 413 -48.28 -25.37 37.94
C VAL A 413 -46.95 -24.80 37.42
N THR A 414 -45.99 -25.67 37.16
CA THR A 414 -44.72 -25.31 36.54
C THR A 414 -44.77 -25.68 35.06
N PHE A 415 -44.53 -24.67 34.22
CA PHE A 415 -44.35 -24.82 32.79
C PHE A 415 -42.85 -24.82 32.48
N ARG A 416 -42.40 -25.72 31.61
CA ARG A 416 -41.01 -25.88 31.17
C ARG A 416 -40.98 -25.98 29.68
N TRP A 417 -39.88 -25.50 29.10
CA TRP A 417 -39.59 -25.60 27.68
C TRP A 417 -38.08 -25.83 27.45
N PRO A 418 -37.66 -26.24 26.24
CA PRO A 418 -36.25 -26.43 25.93
C PRO A 418 -35.44 -25.15 26.17
N ALA A 419 -34.33 -25.26 26.89
CA ALA A 419 -33.43 -24.15 27.13
C ALA A 419 -32.65 -23.81 25.86
N GLY A 420 -32.46 -22.51 25.60
CA GLY A 420 -31.58 -21.97 24.56
C GLY A 420 -30.14 -21.89 24.96
N GLN A 421 -29.42 -20.94 24.39
CA GLN A 421 -28.02 -20.68 24.73
C GLN A 421 -27.86 -20.05 26.12
N PRO A 422 -26.75 -20.27 26.82
CA PRO A 422 -26.51 -19.66 28.12
C PRO A 422 -26.69 -18.14 28.10
N GLY A 423 -27.44 -17.62 29.08
CA GLY A 423 -27.73 -16.19 29.22
C GLY A 423 -28.94 -15.68 28.41
N GLN A 424 -29.56 -16.49 27.56
CA GLN A 424 -30.85 -16.15 26.94
C GLN A 424 -31.95 -16.18 27.97
N ARG A 425 -32.91 -15.28 27.84
CA ARG A 425 -34.12 -15.18 28.70
C ARG A 425 -35.36 -15.52 27.90
N TYR A 426 -36.48 -15.57 28.57
CA TYR A 426 -37.74 -15.97 27.92
C TYR A 426 -38.87 -15.05 28.36
N ARG A 427 -39.72 -14.63 27.40
CA ARG A 427 -40.98 -13.96 27.69
C ARG A 427 -42.10 -14.99 27.54
N PHE A 428 -42.74 -15.34 28.65
CA PHE A 428 -43.86 -16.26 28.71
C PHE A 428 -45.18 -15.51 28.77
N GLN A 429 -46.17 -15.91 27.95
CA GLN A 429 -47.50 -15.38 27.99
C GLN A 429 -48.55 -16.47 28.12
N MET A 430 -49.59 -16.15 28.91
CA MET A 430 -50.72 -17.02 29.10
C MET A 430 -52.02 -16.21 29.01
N SER A 431 -52.96 -16.68 28.19
CA SER A 431 -54.23 -15.97 27.89
C SER A 431 -55.44 -16.89 27.88
N ARG A 432 -56.61 -16.30 28.05
CA ARG A 432 -57.91 -16.96 27.85
C ARG A 432 -58.37 -16.96 26.38
N THR A 433 -57.77 -16.13 25.58
CA THR A 433 -58.08 -15.98 24.15
C THR A 433 -56.84 -16.27 23.30
N PRO A 434 -56.98 -16.86 22.12
CA PRO A 434 -55.85 -17.25 21.27
C PRO A 434 -55.10 -16.07 20.64
N ASP A 435 -55.67 -14.87 20.65
CA ASP A 435 -55.10 -13.65 20.09
C ASP A 435 -54.19 -12.92 21.06
N PHE A 436 -54.13 -13.29 22.33
CA PHE A 436 -53.32 -12.64 23.38
C PHE A 436 -53.56 -11.13 23.50
N SER A 437 -54.76 -10.65 23.14
CA SER A 437 -55.11 -9.22 23.23
C SER A 437 -55.05 -8.68 24.68
N ALA A 438 -55.30 -9.55 25.66
CA ALA A 438 -55.17 -9.23 27.09
C ALA A 438 -54.66 -10.47 27.86
N PRO A 439 -53.36 -10.76 27.79
CA PRO A 439 -52.77 -11.89 28.49
C PRO A 439 -52.89 -11.72 30.01
N GLN A 440 -53.28 -12.80 30.69
CA GLN A 440 -53.39 -12.80 32.16
C GLN A 440 -52.02 -12.99 32.82
N VAL A 441 -51.07 -13.53 32.11
CA VAL A 441 -49.63 -13.61 32.48
C VAL A 441 -48.84 -13.11 31.31
N ASP A 442 -47.88 -12.20 31.55
CA ASP A 442 -46.89 -11.71 30.63
C ASP A 442 -45.63 -11.42 31.43
N GLU A 443 -44.71 -12.37 31.53
CA GLU A 443 -43.53 -12.28 32.39
C GLU A 443 -42.27 -12.67 31.64
N VAL A 444 -41.17 -11.99 31.99
CA VAL A 444 -39.82 -12.32 31.50
C VAL A 444 -39.13 -13.09 32.62
N VAL A 445 -38.60 -14.26 32.24
CA VAL A 445 -37.89 -15.18 33.17
C VAL A 445 -36.51 -15.50 32.62
N ASP A 446 -35.57 -15.70 33.54
CA ASP A 446 -34.19 -16.03 33.20
C ASP A 446 -33.99 -17.52 32.89
N ASP A 447 -34.83 -18.38 33.47
CA ASP A 447 -34.81 -19.83 33.25
C ASP A 447 -35.88 -20.27 32.25
N ALA A 448 -35.66 -21.39 31.56
CA ALA A 448 -36.61 -22.00 30.66
C ALA A 448 -37.79 -22.66 31.41
N GLN A 449 -38.29 -22.00 32.43
CA GLN A 449 -39.43 -22.45 33.23
C GLN A 449 -40.11 -21.29 33.95
N ILE A 450 -41.40 -21.46 34.25
CA ILE A 450 -42.18 -20.54 35.09
C ILE A 450 -43.12 -21.31 35.99
N THR A 451 -43.28 -20.93 37.24
CA THR A 451 -44.24 -21.52 38.17
C THR A 451 -45.33 -20.51 38.49
N LEU A 452 -46.56 -20.87 38.15
CA LEU A 452 -47.71 -20.01 38.35
C LEU A 452 -48.65 -20.60 39.45
N PRO A 453 -49.04 -19.75 40.44
CA PRO A 453 -49.91 -20.20 41.51
C PRO A 453 -51.39 -20.30 41.05
N ARG A 454 -52.12 -21.32 41.48
CA ARG A 454 -53.58 -21.47 41.44
C ARG A 454 -54.26 -21.06 40.13
N LEU A 455 -53.93 -21.68 39.03
CA LEU A 455 -54.63 -21.45 37.77
C LEU A 455 -56.12 -21.81 37.85
N ARG A 456 -56.98 -20.95 37.31
CA ARG A 456 -58.44 -21.18 37.22
C ARG A 456 -58.73 -22.25 36.16
N ALA A 457 -59.71 -23.12 36.45
CA ALA A 457 -60.18 -24.13 35.51
C ALA A 457 -60.62 -23.53 34.17
N GLY A 458 -60.50 -24.31 33.09
CA GLY A 458 -60.94 -23.99 31.75
C GLY A 458 -59.74 -23.95 30.76
N THR A 459 -60.02 -23.56 29.54
CA THR A 459 -59.06 -23.50 28.44
C THR A 459 -58.15 -22.29 28.59
N TRP A 460 -56.83 -22.54 28.39
CA TRP A 460 -55.80 -21.55 28.38
C TRP A 460 -54.93 -21.71 27.14
N TYR A 461 -54.47 -20.57 26.63
CA TYR A 461 -53.49 -20.45 25.54
C TYR A 461 -52.17 -19.98 26.14
N LEU A 462 -51.07 -20.64 25.75
CA LEU A 462 -49.72 -20.24 26.22
C LEU A 462 -48.75 -20.22 25.06
N ARG A 463 -47.78 -19.34 25.20
CA ARG A 463 -46.65 -19.20 24.27
C ARG A 463 -45.48 -18.61 25.01
N ALA A 464 -44.28 -18.91 24.53
CA ALA A 464 -43.08 -18.26 25.00
C ALA A 464 -42.17 -17.92 23.82
N GLN A 465 -41.42 -16.86 23.96
CA GLN A 465 -40.36 -16.45 23.00
C GLN A 465 -39.03 -16.33 23.71
N THR A 466 -37.95 -16.54 22.98
CA THR A 466 -36.61 -16.33 23.49
C THR A 466 -36.20 -14.88 23.33
N ILE A 467 -35.52 -14.33 24.36
CA ILE A 467 -34.88 -13.01 24.37
C ILE A 467 -33.38 -13.23 24.41
N ASP A 468 -32.67 -12.74 23.38
CA ASP A 468 -31.23 -12.88 23.26
C ASP A 468 -30.48 -11.97 24.23
N LEU A 469 -29.17 -12.20 24.41
CA LEU A 469 -28.30 -11.45 25.32
C LEU A 469 -28.25 -9.95 25.01
N ASP A 470 -28.43 -9.56 23.76
CA ASP A 470 -28.47 -8.16 23.30
C ASP A 470 -29.88 -7.53 23.40
N GLY A 471 -30.85 -8.25 23.98
CA GLY A 471 -32.22 -7.79 24.16
C GLY A 471 -33.14 -8.01 22.95
N PHE A 472 -32.64 -8.65 21.89
CA PHE A 472 -33.45 -9.00 20.75
C PHE A 472 -34.50 -10.04 21.15
N GLU A 473 -35.80 -9.74 20.89
CA GLU A 473 -36.89 -10.65 21.13
C GLU A 473 -37.23 -11.46 19.85
N GLY A 474 -37.18 -12.79 19.97
CA GLY A 474 -37.61 -13.69 18.91
C GLY A 474 -39.12 -13.59 18.65
N SER A 475 -39.62 -14.28 17.64
CA SER A 475 -41.04 -14.36 17.38
C SER A 475 -41.71 -15.35 18.33
N PHE A 476 -42.98 -15.07 18.70
CA PHE A 476 -43.78 -16.08 19.37
C PHE A 476 -44.19 -17.19 18.38
N PRO A 477 -44.06 -18.45 18.77
CA PRO A 477 -44.63 -19.56 18.00
C PRO A 477 -46.15 -19.59 18.07
N ALA A 478 -46.78 -20.53 17.37
CA ALA A 478 -48.20 -20.79 17.49
C ALA A 478 -48.59 -21.14 18.95
N PRO A 479 -49.69 -20.56 19.48
CA PRO A 479 -50.10 -20.83 20.87
C PRO A 479 -50.40 -22.29 21.11
N GLN A 480 -49.91 -22.80 22.23
CA GLN A 480 -50.36 -24.10 22.75
C GLN A 480 -51.61 -23.96 23.59
N VAL A 481 -52.44 -24.95 23.53
CA VAL A 481 -53.71 -24.99 24.28
C VAL A 481 -53.62 -26.03 25.38
N ILE A 482 -53.98 -25.62 26.61
CA ILE A 482 -54.09 -26.55 27.74
C ILE A 482 -55.44 -26.40 28.41
N GLU A 483 -55.95 -27.49 28.95
CA GLU A 483 -57.17 -27.48 29.76
C GLU A 483 -56.82 -27.74 31.23
N ILE A 484 -57.19 -26.80 32.09
CA ILE A 484 -57.10 -26.97 33.54
C ILE A 484 -58.45 -27.55 34.05
N PRO A 485 -58.45 -28.74 34.59
CA PRO A 485 -59.71 -29.43 34.96
C PRO A 485 -60.38 -28.73 36.14
N CYS A 486 -61.71 -28.68 36.05
CA CYS A 486 -62.57 -28.21 37.14
C CYS A 486 -62.70 -29.31 38.19
N ARG A 487 -62.25 -29.08 39.41
CA ARG A 487 -62.34 -30.03 40.52
C ARG A 487 -63.72 -30.25 41.04
N TRP A 488 -64.60 -29.27 40.88
CA TRP A 488 -66.03 -29.35 41.35
C TRP A 488 -66.96 -29.93 40.33
N CYS A 489 -66.59 -30.04 39.07
CA CYS A 489 -67.39 -30.63 38.00
C CYS A 489 -67.37 -32.17 37.99
N ARG A 490 -66.59 -32.79 38.91
CA ARG A 490 -66.40 -34.25 39.02
C ARG A 490 -67.43 -34.95 39.91
N ILE A 491 -68.49 -34.25 40.37
CA ILE A 491 -69.60 -34.89 41.06
C ILE A 491 -70.69 -35.18 40.02
N GLY A 492 -70.45 -36.14 39.15
CA GLY A 492 -71.50 -36.57 38.25
C GLY A 492 -71.06 -37.13 36.89
N ALA A 493 -69.93 -37.80 36.77
CA ALA A 493 -69.71 -38.73 35.64
C ALA A 493 -68.37 -39.47 35.83
N GLY A 494 -68.42 -40.78 35.65
CA GLY A 494 -67.28 -41.71 35.83
C GLY A 494 -66.06 -41.43 34.92
N ALA A 495 -65.01 -42.08 35.31
CA ALA A 495 -63.69 -42.11 34.71
C ALA A 495 -63.65 -41.81 33.21
N GLY A 496 -62.93 -40.74 32.87
CA GLY A 496 -62.51 -40.41 31.52
C GLY A 496 -61.09 -39.92 31.51
N ALA A 497 -60.29 -40.61 30.76
CA ALA A 497 -58.84 -40.42 30.61
C ALA A 497 -58.44 -38.98 30.23
N LEU A 498 -57.33 -38.55 30.77
CA LEU A 498 -56.66 -37.33 30.37
C LEU A 498 -56.15 -37.53 28.91
N LEU A 499 -56.84 -36.96 27.96
CA LEU A 499 -56.43 -36.91 26.55
C LEU A 499 -55.70 -35.58 26.33
N ILE A 500 -54.40 -35.66 26.24
CA ILE A 500 -53.58 -34.59 25.61
C ILE A 500 -53.82 -34.74 24.11
N LEU A 501 -54.66 -33.87 23.53
CA LEU A 501 -54.78 -33.77 22.09
C LEU A 501 -53.71 -32.80 21.57
N LEU A 502 -52.64 -33.37 21.02
CA LEU A 502 -51.75 -32.68 20.10
C LEU A 502 -52.55 -32.43 18.81
N ALA A 503 -52.83 -31.17 18.49
CA ALA A 503 -53.24 -30.79 17.16
C ALA A 503 -52.02 -30.52 16.31
N LEU A 504 -51.89 -31.24 15.20
CA LEU A 504 -50.93 -31.08 14.12
C LEU A 504 -51.03 -29.71 13.44
#